data_a2f8c47ee0bf285c1de46a93ad2c45fa
#
_entry.id   a2f8c47ee0bf285c1de46a93ad2c45fa
#
_cell.length_a   1.000
_cell.length_b   1.000
_cell.length_c   1.000
_cell.angle_alpha   90.00
_cell.angle_beta   90.00
_cell.angle_gamma   90.00
#
_symmetry.space_group_name_H-M   'P 1'
#
loop_
_entity.id
_entity.type
_entity.pdbx_description
1 polymer ?
#
loop_
_entity_poly.entity_id
_entity_poly.type
_entity_poly.pdbx_seq_one_letter_code
_entity_poly.pdbx_strand_id
1 'polypeptide(L)'
;MPKYQMLFDTVRAEQKFNVDIDEQETLDITLDEILFELRERGDYLKGEGQPQVVWNGHSLDFSTPLPEQGVRANDILRVSTIVLNG
;
A
#
# COMPACT_ATOMS: atom_id res chain seq x y z
N MET A 1 0.28 -5.43 17.63
CA MET A 1 -0.22 -5.27 16.26
C MET A 1 0.80 -5.76 15.27
N PRO A 2 0.41 -6.50 14.23
CA PRO A 2 1.37 -6.95 13.24
C PRO A 2 1.93 -5.78 12.44
N LYS A 3 3.21 -5.87 12.12
CA LYS A 3 3.90 -4.86 11.32
C LYS A 3 4.10 -5.37 9.91
N TYR A 4 3.97 -4.48 8.94
CA TYR A 4 4.19 -4.79 7.53
C TYR A 4 5.14 -3.76 6.94
N GLN A 5 5.82 -4.14 5.87
CA GLN A 5 6.65 -3.22 5.10
C GLN A 5 5.88 -2.82 3.85
N MET A 6 5.65 -1.53 3.68
CA MET A 6 4.97 -1.02 2.48
C MET A 6 5.97 -0.21 1.66
N LEU A 7 6.15 -0.62 0.41
CA LEU A 7 7.03 0.06 -0.53
C LEU A 7 6.17 0.83 -1.53
N PHE A 8 6.34 2.15 -1.54
CA PHE A 8 5.60 3.03 -2.42
C PHE A 8 6.47 3.47 -3.58
N ASP A 9 6.00 3.25 -4.80
CA ASP A 9 6.70 3.71 -6.01
C ASP A 9 6.27 5.15 -6.28
N THR A 10 7.07 6.11 -5.80
CA THR A 10 6.74 7.53 -5.88
C THR A 10 7.56 8.24 -6.95
N VAL A 11 7.16 9.48 -7.26
CA VAL A 11 7.84 10.29 -8.28
C VAL A 11 9.26 10.65 -7.88
N ARG A 12 9.58 10.65 -6.59
CA ARG A 12 10.93 10.96 -6.11
C ARG A 12 11.81 9.71 -6.10
N ALA A 13 11.32 8.63 -5.50
CA ALA A 13 12.04 7.38 -5.37
C ALA A 13 11.13 6.37 -4.69
N GLU A 14 11.60 5.13 -4.56
CA GLU A 14 10.86 4.15 -3.76
C GLU A 14 10.93 4.56 -2.29
N GLN A 15 9.77 4.68 -1.66
CA GLN A 15 9.65 5.03 -0.25
C GLN A 15 9.21 3.80 0.55
N LYS A 16 9.90 3.56 1.65
CA LYS A 16 9.60 2.41 2.51
C LYS A 16 8.99 2.87 3.82
N PHE A 17 7.87 2.27 4.18
CA PHE A 17 7.20 2.53 5.45
C PHE A 17 7.04 1.22 6.21
N ASN A 18 7.33 1.26 7.51
CA ASN A 18 6.97 0.17 8.41
C ASN A 18 5.68 0.59 9.09
N VAL A 19 4.61 -0.17 8.86
CA VAL A 19 3.29 0.21 9.34
C VAL A 19 2.71 -0.87 10.25
N ASP A 20 2.02 -0.42 11.30
CA ASP A 20 1.25 -1.29 12.17
C ASP A 20 -0.17 -1.32 11.65
N ILE A 21 -0.66 -2.49 11.29
CA ILE A 21 -2.02 -2.65 10.78
C ILE A 21 -2.74 -3.67 11.66
N ASP A 22 -3.84 -3.24 12.27
CA ASP A 22 -4.68 -4.12 13.07
C ASP A 22 -5.22 -5.27 12.23
N GLU A 23 -5.46 -6.40 12.85
CA GLU A 23 -5.95 -7.60 12.16
C GLU A 23 -7.31 -7.40 11.47
N GLN A 24 -8.08 -6.41 11.93
CA GLN A 24 -9.40 -6.11 11.36
C GLN A 24 -9.39 -4.86 10.48
N GLU A 25 -8.27 -4.15 10.42
CA GLU A 25 -8.16 -2.92 9.64
C GLU A 25 -8.03 -3.25 8.15
N THR A 26 -8.67 -2.44 7.33
CA THR A 26 -8.64 -2.62 5.88
C THR A 26 -7.63 -1.65 5.23
N LEU A 27 -7.11 -2.04 4.07
CA LEU A 27 -6.05 -1.28 3.39
C LEU A 27 -6.50 0.09 2.92
N ASP A 28 -7.77 0.28 2.61
CA ASP A 28 -8.27 1.58 2.15
C ASP A 28 -7.97 2.68 3.18
N ILE A 29 -8.20 2.40 4.46
CA ILE A 29 -7.94 3.37 5.53
C ILE A 29 -6.46 3.64 5.68
N THR A 30 -5.66 2.58 5.78
CA THR A 30 -4.21 2.70 5.95
C THR A 30 -3.57 3.40 4.76
N LEU A 31 -3.99 3.05 3.56
CA LEU A 31 -3.44 3.63 2.34
C LEU A 31 -3.73 5.13 2.24
N ASP A 32 -4.95 5.53 2.57
CA ASP A 32 -5.33 6.94 2.57
C ASP A 32 -4.45 7.76 3.50
N GLU A 33 -4.19 7.24 4.69
CA GLU A 33 -3.34 7.91 5.68
C GLU A 33 -1.91 8.10 5.18
N ILE A 34 -1.33 7.06 4.57
CA ILE A 34 0.05 7.13 4.09
C ILE A 34 0.16 8.01 2.85
N LEU A 35 -0.81 7.94 1.95
CA LEU A 35 -0.83 8.80 0.77
C LEU A 35 -0.96 10.27 1.17
N PHE A 36 -1.72 10.56 2.22
CA PHE A 36 -1.83 11.90 2.75
C PHE A 36 -0.46 12.38 3.28
N GLU A 37 0.25 11.55 4.03
CA GLU A 37 1.59 11.88 4.52
C GLU A 37 2.58 12.15 3.40
N LEU A 38 2.55 11.33 2.35
CA LEU A 38 3.39 11.55 1.17
C LEU A 38 3.12 12.91 0.55
N ARG A 39 1.84 13.24 0.40
CA ARG A 39 1.43 14.51 -0.19
C ARG A 39 1.90 15.71 0.63
N GLU A 40 1.87 15.58 1.96
CA GLU A 40 2.38 16.63 2.85
C GLU A 40 3.88 16.85 2.67
N ARG A 41 4.60 15.82 2.22
CA ARG A 41 6.03 15.91 1.91
C ARG A 41 6.31 16.34 0.47
N GLY A 42 5.26 16.62 -0.30
CA GLY A 42 5.38 16.97 -1.70
C GLY A 42 5.72 15.80 -2.60
N ASP A 43 5.32 14.60 -2.22
CA ASP A 43 5.56 13.39 -2.98
C ASP A 43 4.23 12.71 -3.37
N TYR A 44 4.25 11.93 -4.44
CA TYR A 44 3.05 11.28 -4.97
C TYR A 44 3.42 9.93 -5.54
N LEU A 45 2.43 9.04 -5.66
CA LEU A 45 2.64 7.82 -6.42
C LEU A 45 2.95 8.14 -7.87
N LYS A 46 3.90 7.41 -8.43
CA LYS A 46 4.34 7.60 -9.79
C LYS A 46 3.25 7.14 -10.77
N GLY A 47 3.00 7.96 -11.79
CA GLY A 47 2.01 7.64 -12.82
C GLY A 47 0.61 8.12 -12.48
N GLU A 48 -0.31 7.87 -13.40
CA GLU A 48 -1.71 8.23 -13.26
C GLU A 48 -2.54 6.95 -13.15
N GLY A 49 -3.58 6.99 -12.34
CA GLY A 49 -4.48 5.86 -12.18
C GLY A 49 -4.78 5.56 -10.72
N GLN A 50 -5.40 4.43 -10.48
CA GLN A 50 -5.78 4.02 -9.14
C GLN A 50 -4.60 3.33 -8.46
N PRO A 51 -4.43 3.55 -7.15
CA PRO A 51 -3.42 2.82 -6.42
C PRO A 51 -3.80 1.35 -6.30
N GLN A 52 -2.79 0.47 -6.34
CA GLN A 52 -2.95 -0.94 -6.07
C GLN A 52 -1.89 -1.38 -5.08
N VAL A 53 -2.20 -2.42 -4.32
CA VAL A 53 -1.25 -3.04 -3.39
C VAL A 53 -1.04 -4.47 -3.86
N VAL A 54 0.22 -4.83 -4.12
CA VAL A 54 0.59 -6.14 -4.62
C VAL A 54 1.40 -6.89 -3.56
N TRP A 55 1.00 -8.15 -3.33
CA TRP A 55 1.67 -9.05 -2.41
C TRP A 55 1.82 -10.40 -3.10
N ASN A 56 3.04 -10.93 -3.15
CA ASN A 56 3.34 -12.20 -3.83
C ASN A 56 2.78 -12.27 -5.26
N GLY A 57 2.82 -11.15 -6.00
CA GLY A 57 2.32 -11.10 -7.35
C GLY A 57 0.80 -10.99 -7.48
N HIS A 58 0.10 -10.84 -6.37
CA HIS A 58 -1.36 -10.71 -6.35
C HIS A 58 -1.78 -9.33 -5.88
N SER A 59 -2.76 -8.72 -6.55
CA SER A 59 -3.38 -7.50 -6.07
C SER A 59 -4.27 -7.82 -4.89
N LEU A 60 -4.09 -7.07 -3.80
CA LEU A 60 -4.88 -7.27 -2.59
C LEU A 60 -6.21 -6.50 -2.67
N ASP A 61 -7.22 -7.05 -2.02
CA ASP A 61 -8.52 -6.41 -1.86
C ASP A 61 -8.41 -5.36 -0.75
N PHE A 62 -8.87 -4.15 -1.02
CA PHE A 62 -8.79 -3.04 -0.06
C PHE A 62 -9.86 -3.13 1.04
N SER A 63 -10.90 -3.90 0.82
CA SER A 63 -12.02 -4.01 1.75
C SER A 63 -11.94 -5.23 2.67
N THR A 64 -10.94 -6.08 2.48
CA THR A 64 -10.76 -7.30 3.25
C THR A 64 -9.52 -7.18 4.12
N PRO A 65 -9.60 -7.52 5.42
CA PRO A 65 -8.41 -7.48 6.28
C PRO A 65 -7.27 -8.36 5.78
N LEU A 66 -6.04 -7.92 6.00
CA LEU A 66 -4.86 -8.61 5.47
C LEU A 66 -4.74 -10.08 5.89
N PRO A 67 -4.99 -10.45 7.17
CA PRO A 67 -4.89 -11.85 7.55
C PRO A 67 -5.83 -12.77 6.79
N GLU A 68 -7.01 -12.25 6.43
CA GLU A 68 -7.99 -13.03 5.67
C GLU A 68 -7.53 -13.29 4.24
N GLN A 69 -6.61 -12.49 3.73
CA GLN A 69 -6.03 -12.66 2.41
C GLN A 69 -4.74 -13.47 2.42
N GLY A 70 -4.33 -13.94 3.60
CA GLY A 70 -3.13 -14.76 3.75
C GLY A 70 -1.86 -13.98 4.02
N VAL A 71 -1.94 -12.66 4.15
CA VAL A 71 -0.77 -11.82 4.42
C VAL A 71 -0.36 -11.98 5.88
N ARG A 72 0.93 -12.14 6.10
CA ARG A 72 1.49 -12.34 7.44
C ARG A 72 2.32 -11.14 7.87
N ALA A 73 2.54 -11.03 9.18
CA ALA A 73 3.39 -9.98 9.74
C ALA A 73 4.77 -9.99 9.08
N ASN A 74 5.33 -8.83 8.87
CA ASN A 74 6.63 -8.59 8.23
C ASN A 74 6.66 -8.84 6.72
N ASP A 75 5.53 -9.18 6.12
CA ASP A 75 5.47 -9.31 4.66
C ASP A 75 5.63 -7.95 4.00
N ILE A 76 6.06 -7.99 2.74
CA ILE A 76 6.29 -6.79 1.94
C ILE A 76 5.09 -6.55 1.03
N LEU A 77 4.54 -5.36 1.11
CA LEU A 77 3.42 -4.92 0.29
C LEU A 77 3.91 -3.82 -0.64
N ARG A 78 3.73 -3.98 -1.95
CA ARG A 78 4.16 -2.98 -2.92
C ARG A 78 2.98 -2.16 -3.39
N VAL A 79 3.11 -0.83 -3.28
CA VAL A 79 2.05 0.10 -3.66
C VAL A 79 2.48 0.85 -4.91
N SER A 80 1.65 0.78 -5.94
CA SER A 80 1.90 1.46 -7.21
C SER A 80 0.57 1.83 -7.84
N THR A 81 0.60 2.63 -8.91
CA THR A 81 -0.61 2.91 -9.68
C THR A 81 -0.79 1.86 -10.77
N ILE A 82 -2.05 1.53 -11.04
CA ILE A 82 -2.38 0.69 -12.19
C ILE A 82 -2.45 1.58 -13.41
N VAL A 83 -1.63 1.28 -14.42
CA VAL A 83 -1.75 1.95 -15.70
C VAL A 83 -2.83 1.22 -16.50
N LEU A 84 -3.98 1.88 -16.62
CA LEU A 84 -5.05 1.36 -17.44
C LEU A 84 -4.78 1.78 -18.88
N ASN A 85 -4.21 0.89 -19.65
CA ASN A 85 -4.16 1.06 -21.10
C ASN A 85 -5.54 0.68 -21.61
N GLY A 86 -6.37 1.68 -21.76
CA GLY A 86 -7.72 1.49 -22.26
C GLY A 86 -7.76 1.11 -23.73
#